data_e0ea30a8f4d5c6538b3788cca6f3bd46
#
_entry.id   e0ea30a8f4d5c6538b3788cca6f3bd46
#
_cell.length_a   1.000
_cell.length_b   1.000
_cell.length_c   1.000
_cell.angle_alpha   90.00
_cell.angle_beta   90.00
_cell.angle_gamma   90.00
#
_symmetry.space_group_name_H-M   'P 1'
#
loop_
_entity.id
_entity.type
_entity.pdbx_description
1 polymer ?
#
loop_
_entity_poly.entity_id
_entity_poly.type
_entity_poly.pdbx_seq_one_letter_code
_entity_poly.pdbx_strand_id
1 'polypeptide(L)'
;MRRCVWVMAAIAVAALLAPPLGARPAAYPCAPTPQDAFGPFGRGLPPLRSKIGTGHVLTGVVLSALTCRPVPRAQVQFWQENAAGRYTRATSATVVTDRAGRFRFEGPYPPSNEGRPSHIHIRVFARGFKPLLARYEPARGARSGNVRLVLEPAEL
;
A
#
# COMPACT_ATOMS: atom_id res chain seq x y z
N MET A 1 28.69 -81.66 15.61
CA MET A 1 28.92 -80.60 14.61
C MET A 1 27.85 -79.51 14.78
N ARG A 2 28.21 -78.38 15.42
CA ARG A 2 27.25 -77.22 15.66
C ARG A 2 27.63 -76.15 14.68
N ARG A 3 26.70 -75.83 13.79
CA ARG A 3 26.85 -74.72 12.84
C ARG A 3 26.36 -73.40 13.49
N CYS A 4 27.31 -72.49 13.72
CA CYS A 4 26.99 -71.12 14.12
C CYS A 4 26.50 -70.34 12.88
N VAL A 5 25.25 -69.83 12.94
CA VAL A 5 24.69 -68.93 11.93
C VAL A 5 24.88 -67.48 12.44
N TRP A 6 25.72 -66.74 11.75
CA TRP A 6 25.87 -65.27 12.01
C TRP A 6 24.77 -64.53 11.31
N VAL A 7 23.91 -63.86 12.07
CA VAL A 7 22.90 -62.92 11.54
C VAL A 7 23.54 -61.55 11.50
N MET A 8 23.80 -61.05 10.29
CA MET A 8 24.29 -59.73 10.08
C MET A 8 23.05 -58.75 10.06
N ALA A 9 22.92 -57.94 11.09
CA ALA A 9 21.90 -56.88 11.14
C ALA A 9 22.38 -55.67 10.32
N ALA A 10 21.69 -55.34 9.22
CA ALA A 10 21.94 -54.15 8.45
C ALA A 10 21.22 -52.94 9.12
N ILE A 11 22.00 -52.02 9.62
CA ILE A 11 21.49 -50.76 10.16
C ILE A 11 21.27 -49.79 8.98
N ALA A 12 20.01 -49.55 8.60
CA ALA A 12 19.65 -48.52 7.62
C ALA A 12 19.67 -47.13 8.29
N VAL A 13 20.66 -46.32 7.96
CA VAL A 13 20.71 -44.91 8.37
C VAL A 13 19.79 -44.12 7.46
N ALA A 14 18.60 -43.76 7.93
CA ALA A 14 17.70 -42.82 7.25
C ALA A 14 18.25 -41.41 7.43
N ALA A 15 18.83 -40.85 6.37
CA ALA A 15 19.21 -39.44 6.31
C ALA A 15 17.93 -38.58 6.28
N LEU A 16 17.60 -37.95 7.38
CA LEU A 16 16.55 -36.92 7.47
C LEU A 16 17.00 -35.68 6.66
N LEU A 17 16.52 -35.56 5.41
CA LEU A 17 16.65 -34.36 4.62
C LEU A 17 15.79 -33.27 5.26
N ALA A 18 16.42 -32.39 6.03
CA ALA A 18 15.76 -31.18 6.52
C ALA A 18 15.32 -30.33 5.32
N PRO A 19 14.05 -29.83 5.29
CA PRO A 19 13.62 -28.93 4.21
C PRO A 19 14.50 -27.67 4.21
N PRO A 20 14.81 -27.09 3.01
CA PRO A 20 15.57 -25.86 2.96
C PRO A 20 14.81 -24.78 3.74
N LEU A 21 15.50 -24.14 4.67
CA LEU A 21 15.00 -22.94 5.35
C LEU A 21 14.63 -21.92 4.28
N GLY A 22 13.32 -21.75 4.04
CA GLY A 22 12.82 -20.76 3.09
C GLY A 22 13.43 -19.39 3.43
N ALA A 23 14.11 -18.78 2.46
CA ALA A 23 14.67 -17.44 2.62
C ALA A 23 13.55 -16.51 3.09
N ARG A 24 13.67 -15.97 4.32
CA ARG A 24 12.75 -14.92 4.78
C ARG A 24 12.87 -13.76 3.80
N PRO A 25 11.75 -13.22 3.30
CA PRO A 25 11.80 -12.04 2.47
C PRO A 25 12.65 -10.99 3.20
N ALA A 26 13.62 -10.40 2.50
CA ALA A 26 14.46 -9.37 3.08
C ALA A 26 13.56 -8.24 3.61
N ALA A 27 13.67 -7.95 4.91
CA ALA A 27 12.87 -6.88 5.50
C ALA A 27 13.31 -5.56 4.85
N TYR A 28 12.34 -4.80 4.30
CA TYR A 28 12.61 -3.48 3.76
C TYR A 28 13.06 -2.53 4.89
N PRO A 29 14.02 -1.61 4.64
CA PRO A 29 14.42 -0.56 5.59
C PRO A 29 13.23 0.31 6.03
N CYS A 30 12.27 0.53 5.15
CA CYS A 30 11.00 1.17 5.45
C CYS A 30 9.86 0.19 5.22
N ALA A 31 9.07 -0.10 6.25
CA ALA A 31 7.91 -0.96 6.12
C ALA A 31 6.95 -0.42 5.05
N PRO A 32 6.57 -1.21 4.04
CA PRO A 32 5.59 -0.81 3.05
C PRO A 32 4.26 -0.43 3.68
N THR A 33 3.56 0.51 3.07
CA THR A 33 2.19 0.79 3.45
C THR A 33 1.32 -0.43 3.11
N PRO A 34 0.53 -0.96 4.05
CA PRO A 34 -0.37 -2.07 3.78
C PRO A 34 -1.36 -1.74 2.66
N GLN A 35 -1.63 -2.73 1.80
CA GLN A 35 -2.64 -2.61 0.76
C GLN A 35 -4.04 -2.59 1.38
N ASP A 36 -4.87 -1.63 0.97
CA ASP A 36 -6.30 -1.64 1.25
C ASP A 36 -7.05 -2.26 0.05
N ALA A 37 -7.51 -3.50 0.21
CA ALA A 37 -8.24 -4.21 -0.84
C ALA A 37 -9.69 -3.71 -1.02
N PHE A 38 -10.18 -2.86 -0.12
CA PHE A 38 -11.57 -2.40 -0.12
C PHE A 38 -11.69 -1.01 -0.73
N GLY A 39 -12.09 -0.94 -1.97
CA GLY A 39 -12.46 0.34 -2.54
C GLY A 39 -13.21 0.23 -3.84
N PRO A 40 -14.35 0.91 -4.02
CA PRO A 40 -14.75 1.32 -5.33
C PRO A 40 -13.86 2.49 -5.72
N PHE A 41 -12.80 2.21 -6.46
CA PHE A 41 -12.12 3.28 -7.18
C PHE A 41 -13.04 3.73 -8.31
N GLY A 42 -13.31 5.02 -8.40
CA GLY A 42 -14.12 5.58 -9.46
C GLY A 42 -13.63 5.12 -10.84
N ARG A 43 -14.50 5.08 -11.82
CA ARG A 43 -14.15 4.69 -13.18
C ARG A 43 -13.23 5.73 -13.83
N GLY A 44 -12.17 5.27 -14.47
CA GLY A 44 -11.23 6.09 -15.24
C GLY A 44 -10.14 6.75 -14.38
N LEU A 45 -9.35 7.60 -15.03
CA LEU A 45 -8.27 8.33 -14.37
C LEU A 45 -8.83 9.65 -13.80
N PRO A 46 -8.55 9.96 -12.51
CA PRO A 46 -8.89 11.25 -11.94
C PRO A 46 -8.18 12.40 -12.66
N PRO A 47 -8.82 13.58 -12.77
CA PRO A 47 -8.20 14.75 -13.40
C PRO A 47 -6.94 15.19 -12.66
N LEU A 48 -5.97 15.72 -13.40
CA LEU A 48 -4.76 16.32 -12.84
C LEU A 48 -5.13 17.65 -12.16
N ARG A 49 -5.19 17.65 -10.86
CA ARG A 49 -5.49 18.80 -10.00
C ARG A 49 -5.17 18.46 -8.54
N SER A 50 -4.92 19.48 -7.73
CA SER A 50 -4.65 19.31 -6.29
C SER A 50 -5.84 19.71 -5.40
N LYS A 51 -6.95 20.19 -6.01
CA LYS A 51 -8.09 20.71 -5.28
C LYS A 51 -9.40 20.28 -5.91
N ILE A 52 -10.35 19.83 -5.07
CA ILE A 52 -11.73 19.49 -5.46
C ILE A 52 -12.77 20.24 -4.62
N GLY A 53 -12.33 21.05 -3.69
CA GLY A 53 -13.16 21.82 -2.75
C GLY A 53 -12.32 22.32 -1.59
N THR A 54 -12.97 22.69 -0.49
CA THR A 54 -12.35 23.21 0.74
C THR A 54 -12.87 22.46 1.96
N GLY A 55 -12.14 22.53 3.09
CA GLY A 55 -12.57 21.99 4.38
C GLY A 55 -11.57 20.99 4.98
N HIS A 56 -10.85 20.24 4.16
CA HIS A 56 -9.79 19.33 4.62
C HIS A 56 -8.59 19.37 3.69
N VAL A 57 -7.38 19.49 4.26
CA VAL A 57 -6.11 19.45 3.54
C VAL A 57 -5.37 18.20 3.91
N LEU A 58 -5.09 17.33 2.93
CA LEU A 58 -4.25 16.16 3.11
C LEU A 58 -2.88 16.41 2.48
N THR A 59 -1.85 16.35 3.28
CA THR A 59 -0.45 16.38 2.84
C THR A 59 0.20 15.02 3.04
N GLY A 60 1.32 14.78 2.38
CA GLY A 60 2.06 13.56 2.62
C GLY A 60 3.33 13.46 1.81
N VAL A 61 4.01 12.33 1.98
CA VAL A 61 5.22 11.97 1.26
C VAL A 61 5.13 10.55 0.76
N VAL A 62 5.62 10.32 -0.46
CA VAL A 62 5.79 9.00 -1.06
C VAL A 62 7.24 8.58 -0.95
N LEU A 63 7.50 7.41 -0.37
CA LEU A 63 8.82 6.85 -0.13
C LEU A 63 8.97 5.48 -0.77
N SER A 64 10.20 5.10 -1.07
CA SER A 64 10.56 3.72 -1.47
C SER A 64 10.77 2.86 -0.23
N ALA A 65 10.18 1.67 -0.18
CA ALA A 65 10.43 0.69 0.88
C ALA A 65 11.90 0.25 0.88
N LEU A 66 12.50 0.11 -0.31
CA LEU A 66 13.87 -0.38 -0.46
C LEU A 66 14.93 0.58 0.06
N THR A 67 14.72 1.90 -0.06
CA THR A 67 15.74 2.90 0.25
C THR A 67 15.32 3.93 1.29
N CYS A 68 14.06 3.95 1.69
CA CYS A 68 13.43 5.01 2.51
C CYS A 68 13.54 6.42 1.91
N ARG A 69 13.98 6.54 0.65
CA ARG A 69 14.12 7.82 -0.03
C ARG A 69 12.81 8.27 -0.67
N PRO A 70 12.61 9.58 -0.83
CA PRO A 70 11.47 10.13 -1.54
C PRO A 70 11.35 9.60 -2.97
N VAL A 71 10.10 9.36 -3.41
CA VAL A 71 9.77 8.99 -4.79
C VAL A 71 9.19 10.20 -5.50
N PRO A 72 9.97 10.91 -6.33
CA PRO A 72 9.48 12.04 -7.10
C PRO A 72 8.63 11.57 -8.28
N ARG A 73 7.74 12.43 -8.76
CA ARG A 73 6.88 12.20 -9.93
C ARG A 73 5.93 11.00 -9.77
N ALA A 74 5.68 10.53 -8.55
CA ALA A 74 4.63 9.57 -8.28
C ALA A 74 3.26 10.23 -8.51
N GLN A 75 2.35 9.52 -9.15
CA GLN A 75 0.96 9.95 -9.32
C GLN A 75 0.17 9.46 -8.12
N VAL A 76 -0.28 10.39 -7.28
CA VAL A 76 -1.14 10.13 -6.14
C VAL A 76 -2.56 10.49 -6.53
N GLN A 77 -3.42 9.50 -6.62
CA GLN A 77 -4.80 9.64 -7.04
C GLN A 77 -5.72 9.54 -5.82
N PHE A 78 -6.71 10.41 -5.77
CA PHE A 78 -7.67 10.56 -4.67
C PHE A 78 -9.09 10.36 -5.16
N TRP A 79 -9.89 9.61 -4.41
CA TRP A 79 -11.33 9.51 -4.59
C TRP A 79 -12.01 9.64 -3.24
N GLN A 80 -12.99 10.52 -3.16
CA GLN A 80 -13.91 10.58 -2.02
C GLN A 80 -15.35 10.60 -2.48
N GLU A 81 -16.23 10.16 -1.63
CA GLU A 81 -17.66 10.25 -1.87
C GLU A 81 -18.13 11.70 -1.84
N ASN A 82 -19.15 12.02 -2.64
CA ASN A 82 -19.91 13.26 -2.48
C ASN A 82 -20.99 13.06 -1.39
N ALA A 83 -21.76 14.10 -1.11
CA ALA A 83 -22.85 14.04 -0.11
C ALA A 83 -23.94 12.99 -0.43
N ALA A 84 -24.01 12.52 -1.68
CA ALA A 84 -24.93 11.46 -2.09
C ALA A 84 -24.27 10.06 -2.10
N GLY A 85 -23.11 9.88 -1.46
CA GLY A 85 -22.41 8.60 -1.37
C GLY A 85 -21.81 8.11 -2.70
N ARG A 86 -21.55 8.99 -3.67
CA ARG A 86 -21.07 8.59 -4.99
C ARG A 86 -19.66 9.11 -5.27
N TYR A 87 -18.84 8.25 -5.87
CA TYR A 87 -17.55 8.61 -6.43
C TYR A 87 -17.73 9.16 -7.84
N THR A 88 -17.30 10.39 -8.06
CA THR A 88 -17.46 11.09 -9.34
C THR A 88 -16.14 11.70 -9.80
N ARG A 89 -16.10 12.12 -11.08
CA ARG A 89 -14.96 12.89 -11.58
C ARG A 89 -14.78 14.22 -10.81
N ALA A 90 -15.86 14.81 -10.31
CA ALA A 90 -15.81 16.04 -9.53
C ALA A 90 -15.18 15.84 -8.14
N THR A 91 -15.27 14.63 -7.58
CA THR A 91 -14.73 14.27 -6.25
C THR A 91 -13.46 13.44 -6.31
N SER A 92 -12.75 13.50 -7.43
CA SER A 92 -11.49 12.80 -7.64
C SER A 92 -10.40 13.72 -8.16
N ALA A 93 -9.15 13.43 -7.87
CA ALA A 93 -7.99 14.23 -8.27
C ALA A 93 -6.74 13.35 -8.46
N THR A 94 -5.82 13.81 -9.29
CA THR A 94 -4.45 13.27 -9.39
C THR A 94 -3.47 14.39 -9.06
N VAL A 95 -2.57 14.12 -8.12
CA VAL A 95 -1.45 15.01 -7.77
C VAL A 95 -0.15 14.29 -8.10
N VAL A 96 0.81 15.00 -8.66
CA VAL A 96 2.15 14.48 -8.91
C VAL A 96 3.09 14.95 -7.80
N THR A 97 3.85 14.03 -7.21
CA THR A 97 4.80 14.38 -6.14
C THR A 97 5.94 15.24 -6.67
N ASP A 98 6.40 16.17 -5.82
CA ASP A 98 7.57 17.00 -6.05
C ASP A 98 8.89 16.20 -5.97
N ARG A 99 10.04 16.92 -6.07
CA ARG A 99 11.38 16.31 -5.97
C ARG A 99 11.65 15.65 -4.61
N ALA A 100 10.97 16.13 -3.56
CA ALA A 100 11.05 15.57 -2.20
C ALA A 100 9.96 14.52 -1.93
N GLY A 101 9.29 14.01 -2.97
CA GLY A 101 8.21 13.03 -2.85
C GLY A 101 6.93 13.56 -2.20
N ARG A 102 6.81 14.88 -2.01
CA ARG A 102 5.69 15.49 -1.28
C ARG A 102 4.51 15.74 -2.19
N PHE A 103 3.31 15.67 -1.61
CA PHE A 103 2.07 16.06 -2.27
C PHE A 103 1.17 16.86 -1.30
N ARG A 104 0.23 17.59 -1.88
CA ARG A 104 -0.85 18.28 -1.18
C ARG A 104 -2.15 18.13 -1.98
N PHE A 105 -3.19 17.69 -1.29
CA PHE A 105 -4.55 17.59 -1.82
C PHE A 105 -5.49 18.38 -0.92
N GLU A 106 -6.51 19.05 -1.50
CA GLU A 106 -7.51 19.78 -0.75
C GLU A 106 -8.91 19.45 -1.26
N GLY A 107 -9.81 19.11 -0.35
CA GLY A 107 -11.21 18.79 -0.64
C GLY A 107 -12.15 19.13 0.50
N PRO A 108 -13.44 18.90 0.34
CA PRO A 108 -14.35 18.87 1.47
C PRO A 108 -13.91 17.82 2.48
N TYR A 109 -14.31 17.99 3.75
CA TYR A 109 -14.19 16.88 4.69
C TYR A 109 -15.02 15.69 4.15
N PRO A 110 -14.43 14.46 4.03
CA PRO A 110 -15.14 13.34 3.42
C PRO A 110 -16.36 12.97 4.27
N PRO A 111 -17.52 12.68 3.64
CA PRO A 111 -18.69 12.24 4.38
C PRO A 111 -18.46 10.84 4.99
N SER A 112 -19.16 10.56 6.09
CA SER A 112 -19.41 9.19 6.54
C SER A 112 -20.63 8.64 5.84
N ASN A 113 -20.62 7.41 5.39
CA ASN A 113 -21.74 6.83 4.66
C ASN A 113 -21.90 5.34 4.97
N GLU A 114 -23.16 4.88 5.07
CA GLU A 114 -23.53 3.47 5.27
C GLU A 114 -22.77 2.76 6.41
N GLY A 115 -22.57 3.48 7.54
CA GLY A 115 -21.85 2.94 8.71
C GLY A 115 -20.34 2.88 8.54
N ARG A 116 -19.79 3.38 7.42
CA ARG A 116 -18.34 3.48 7.20
C ARG A 116 -17.81 4.83 7.70
N PRO A 117 -16.61 4.84 8.32
CA PRO A 117 -15.95 6.09 8.70
C PRO A 117 -15.73 7.00 7.50
N SER A 118 -15.65 8.31 7.75
CA SER A 118 -15.18 9.29 6.76
C SER A 118 -13.82 8.88 6.21
N HIS A 119 -13.66 8.79 4.89
CA HIS A 119 -12.39 8.35 4.31
C HIS A 119 -12.15 8.89 2.90
N ILE A 120 -10.88 8.86 2.50
CA ILE A 120 -10.41 9.16 1.15
C ILE A 120 -9.64 7.95 0.66
N HIS A 121 -10.05 7.38 -0.47
CA HIS A 121 -9.25 6.35 -1.14
C HIS A 121 -8.06 6.98 -1.85
N ILE A 122 -6.91 6.33 -1.72
CA ILE A 122 -5.65 6.75 -2.32
C ILE A 122 -5.11 5.62 -3.17
N ARG A 123 -4.70 5.94 -4.39
CA ARG A 123 -3.94 5.01 -5.24
C ARG A 123 -2.66 5.70 -5.71
N VAL A 124 -1.54 5.01 -5.60
CA VAL A 124 -0.25 5.59 -6.01
C VAL A 124 0.36 4.76 -7.11
N PHE A 125 0.81 5.45 -8.16
CA PHE A 125 1.61 4.87 -9.23
C PHE A 125 2.95 5.59 -9.33
N ALA A 126 4.01 4.81 -9.43
CA ALA A 126 5.33 5.30 -9.75
C ALA A 126 6.08 4.26 -10.57
N ARG A 127 6.92 4.72 -11.51
CA ARG A 127 7.73 3.81 -12.34
C ARG A 127 8.69 3.00 -11.46
N GLY A 128 8.72 1.69 -11.64
CA GLY A 128 9.56 0.76 -10.87
C GLY A 128 8.99 0.35 -9.53
N PHE A 129 7.71 0.66 -9.25
CA PHE A 129 7.01 0.28 -8.03
C PHE A 129 5.71 -0.44 -8.31
N LYS A 130 5.32 -1.33 -7.41
CA LYS A 130 3.97 -1.90 -7.39
C LYS A 130 2.96 -0.80 -7.11
N PRO A 131 1.77 -0.81 -7.75
CA PRO A 131 0.71 0.12 -7.38
C PRO A 131 0.32 -0.06 -5.91
N LEU A 132 0.20 1.04 -5.18
CA LEU A 132 -0.31 1.04 -3.81
C LEU A 132 -1.78 1.47 -3.81
N LEU A 133 -2.60 0.70 -3.13
CA LEU A 133 -3.97 1.08 -2.75
C LEU A 133 -3.99 1.33 -1.25
N ALA A 134 -4.49 2.48 -0.83
CA ALA A 134 -4.54 2.87 0.57
C ALA A 134 -5.84 3.64 0.86
N ARG A 135 -6.15 3.78 2.14
CA ARG A 135 -7.26 4.59 2.62
C ARG A 135 -6.76 5.50 3.74
N TYR A 136 -7.16 6.75 3.67
CA TYR A 136 -6.94 7.73 4.71
C TYR A 136 -8.26 8.04 5.42
N GLU A 137 -8.27 7.89 6.72
CA GLU A 137 -9.42 8.20 7.60
C GLU A 137 -9.06 9.42 8.45
N PRO A 138 -9.64 10.62 8.16
CA PRO A 138 -9.38 11.79 8.97
C PRO A 138 -10.00 11.65 10.35
N ALA A 139 -9.34 12.16 11.37
CA ALA A 139 -9.96 12.34 12.67
C ALA A 139 -11.22 13.21 12.55
N ARG A 140 -12.25 12.93 13.34
CA ARG A 140 -13.54 13.63 13.27
C ARG A 140 -13.36 15.14 13.34
N GLY A 141 -13.84 15.85 12.32
CA GLY A 141 -13.76 17.31 12.23
C GLY A 141 -12.38 17.88 11.93
N ALA A 142 -11.38 17.04 11.65
CA ALA A 142 -10.03 17.50 11.34
C ALA A 142 -10.00 18.31 10.05
N ARG A 143 -9.37 19.48 10.07
CA ARG A 143 -9.18 20.35 8.90
C ARG A 143 -7.95 19.99 8.07
N SER A 144 -7.08 19.15 8.61
CA SER A 144 -5.89 18.68 7.91
C SER A 144 -5.45 17.31 8.39
N GLY A 145 -4.65 16.65 7.56
CA GLY A 145 -3.97 15.40 7.87
C GLY A 145 -2.64 15.27 7.16
N ASN A 146 -1.85 14.32 7.60
CA ASN A 146 -0.58 13.98 6.98
C ASN A 146 -0.45 12.47 6.89
N VAL A 147 0.02 11.96 5.74
CA VAL A 147 0.24 10.54 5.53
C VAL A 147 1.62 10.26 4.94
N ARG A 148 2.15 9.12 5.28
CA ARG A 148 3.38 8.57 4.70
C ARG A 148 2.99 7.33 3.89
N LEU A 149 3.26 7.35 2.59
CA LEU A 149 2.95 6.26 1.67
C LEU A 149 4.26 5.62 1.20
N VAL A 150 4.46 4.35 1.54
CA VAL A 150 5.70 3.62 1.28
C VAL A 150 5.44 2.56 0.22
N LEU A 151 6.11 2.69 -0.94
CA LEU A 151 5.91 1.83 -2.10
C LEU A 151 6.89 0.66 -2.10
N GLU A 152 6.37 -0.52 -2.39
CA GLU A 152 7.19 -1.68 -2.73
C GLU A 152 7.76 -1.54 -4.15
N PRO A 153 9.02 -1.93 -4.39
CA PRO A 153 9.54 -2.03 -5.75
C PRO A 153 8.74 -3.08 -6.54
N ALA A 154 8.57 -2.84 -7.84
CA ALA A 154 8.09 -3.86 -8.75
C ALA A 154 9.12 -4.99 -8.81
N GLU A 155 8.67 -6.23 -8.95
CA GLU A 155 9.55 -7.35 -9.27
C GLU A 155 10.17 -7.10 -10.67
N LEU A 156 11.48 -7.33 -10.77
CA LEU A 156 12.22 -7.28 -12.04
C LEU A 156 11.90 -8.49 -12.89
#